data_747fb5a24a04906eb907246a293815dc
#
_entry.id   747fb5a24a04906eb907246a293815dc
#
_cell.length_a   1.000
_cell.length_b   1.000
_cell.length_c   1.000
_cell.angle_alpha   90.00
_cell.angle_beta   90.00
_cell.angle_gamma   90.00
#
_symmetry.space_group_name_H-M   'P 1'
#
loop_
_entity.id
_entity.type
_entity.pdbx_description
1 polymer ?
#
loop_
_entity_poly.entity_id
_entity_poly.type
_entity_poly.pdbx_seq_one_letter_code
_entity_poly.pdbx_strand_id
1 'polypeptide(L)'
;MIRIGAELSVTLRIFVADMKLIFTIILSMSMFFGIESGIRGAEIGDSLARRVDSSRFSPAQKFIDLKMAEEPFRSGVCGILAVSMNGDTLAEYGSMRKLIPASNTKLITTGLALNSLGPGFRFTTRLGYTGHVSNGTLHGDLYIVGGGDPTIASGDMMAPSRDTLFATWKRALTRAGIHRISGLVIGDGRFFDGPIEN
;
A
#
# COMPACT_ATOMS: atom_id res chain seq x y z
N MET A 1 -30.67 -12.28 -9.47
CA MET A 1 -30.40 -12.20 -8.02
C MET A 1 -29.66 -13.49 -7.64
N ILE A 2 -28.35 -13.43 -7.46
CA ILE A 2 -27.52 -14.59 -7.15
C ILE A 2 -27.73 -14.91 -5.67
N ARG A 3 -28.39 -16.04 -5.38
CA ARG A 3 -28.53 -16.54 -4.01
C ARG A 3 -27.26 -17.29 -3.66
N ILE A 4 -26.36 -16.65 -2.92
CA ILE A 4 -25.13 -17.31 -2.43
C ILE A 4 -25.54 -18.31 -1.36
N GLY A 5 -25.52 -19.60 -1.70
CA GLY A 5 -26.02 -20.67 -0.84
C GLY A 5 -25.12 -21.03 0.34
N ALA A 6 -23.86 -20.67 0.30
CA ALA A 6 -22.92 -20.68 1.43
C ALA A 6 -21.71 -19.81 1.06
N GLU A 7 -21.33 -18.93 1.95
CA GLU A 7 -20.14 -18.11 1.80
C GLU A 7 -18.94 -18.84 2.39
N LEU A 8 -18.05 -19.31 1.52
CA LEU A 8 -16.78 -19.91 1.91
C LEU A 8 -15.71 -18.81 1.87
N SER A 9 -15.50 -18.13 2.99
CA SER A 9 -14.47 -17.10 3.09
C SER A 9 -13.10 -17.75 3.25
N VAL A 10 -12.24 -17.58 2.25
CA VAL A 10 -10.81 -17.92 2.34
C VAL A 10 -10.05 -16.61 2.56
N THR A 11 -9.70 -16.33 3.81
CA THR A 11 -8.89 -15.17 4.14
C THR A 11 -7.42 -15.53 3.99
N LEU A 12 -6.75 -14.91 3.03
CA LEU A 12 -5.31 -14.99 2.88
C LEU A 12 -4.66 -13.98 3.83
N ARG A 13 -3.90 -14.47 4.82
CA ARG A 13 -3.16 -13.60 5.73
C ARG A 13 -1.82 -13.23 5.09
N ILE A 14 -1.67 -11.98 4.68
CA ILE A 14 -0.37 -11.43 4.32
C ILE A 14 0.29 -10.93 5.59
N PHE A 15 1.39 -11.55 5.97
CA PHE A 15 2.20 -11.10 7.10
C PHE A 15 3.23 -10.11 6.56
N VAL A 16 3.01 -8.82 6.73
CA VAL A 16 4.01 -7.79 6.40
C VAL A 16 4.99 -7.72 7.57
N ALA A 17 6.10 -8.47 7.49
CA ALA A 17 7.09 -8.56 8.56
C ALA A 17 7.86 -7.25 8.82
N ASP A 18 7.90 -6.32 7.86
CA ASP A 18 8.70 -5.09 7.94
C ASP A 18 7.89 -3.82 8.20
N MET A 19 6.67 -3.93 8.72
CA MET A 19 5.84 -2.76 9.02
C MET A 19 6.43 -1.81 10.06
N LYS A 20 7.37 -2.25 10.91
CA LYS A 20 7.99 -1.37 11.92
C LYS A 20 8.85 -0.28 11.29
N LEU A 21 9.61 -0.60 10.23
CA LEU A 21 10.43 0.38 9.52
C LEU A 21 9.57 1.38 8.74
N ILE A 22 8.55 0.89 8.05
CA ILE A 22 7.57 1.73 7.33
C ILE A 22 6.78 2.59 8.33
N PHE A 23 6.40 2.05 9.49
CA PHE A 23 5.69 2.78 10.54
C PHE A 23 6.52 3.92 11.13
N THR A 24 7.83 3.73 11.28
CA THR A 24 8.74 4.78 11.76
C THR A 24 8.85 5.93 10.76
N ILE A 25 8.92 5.63 9.47
CA ILE A 25 8.99 6.63 8.39
C ILE A 25 7.64 7.36 8.26
N ILE A 26 6.52 6.67 8.37
CA ILE A 26 5.17 7.25 8.25
C ILE A 26 4.82 8.06 9.49
N LEU A 27 5.20 7.63 10.70
CA LEU A 27 4.96 8.38 11.93
C LEU A 27 5.72 9.71 11.93
N SER A 28 6.90 9.76 11.34
CA SER A 28 7.64 11.02 11.13
C SER A 28 6.94 11.97 10.15
N MET A 29 6.18 11.44 9.18
CA MET A 29 5.39 12.24 8.24
C MET A 29 4.02 12.65 8.79
N SER A 30 3.38 11.85 9.64
CA SER A 30 2.05 12.18 10.20
C SER A 30 2.10 13.30 11.24
N MET A 31 3.24 13.55 11.88
CA MET A 31 3.44 14.74 12.70
C MET A 31 3.47 16.04 11.88
N PHE A 32 3.67 15.97 10.57
CA PHE A 32 3.65 17.13 9.68
C PHE A 32 2.24 17.57 9.25
N PHE A 33 1.23 16.69 9.35
CA PHE A 33 -0.14 16.99 8.94
C PHE A 33 -1.10 17.31 10.10
N GLY A 34 -0.64 17.26 11.34
CA GLY A 34 -1.40 17.59 12.54
C GLY A 34 -1.29 19.06 12.97
N ILE A 35 -1.24 20.00 12.03
CA ILE A 35 -1.33 21.41 12.35
C ILE A 35 -2.77 21.83 12.28
N GLU A 36 -3.38 21.99 13.45
CA GLU A 36 -4.65 22.68 13.59
C GLU A 36 -4.61 24.06 12.93
N SER A 37 -5.64 24.35 12.15
CA SER A 37 -5.92 25.63 11.53
C SER A 37 -5.96 26.75 12.57
N GLY A 38 -4.86 27.48 12.74
CA GLY A 38 -4.81 28.62 13.68
C GLY A 38 -3.56 29.46 13.71
N ILE A 39 -2.49 29.09 13.00
CA ILE A 39 -1.25 29.89 13.03
C ILE A 39 -1.29 30.97 11.94
N ARG A 40 -1.26 32.23 12.34
CA ARG A 40 -1.20 33.39 11.43
C ARG A 40 0.06 33.28 10.55
N GLY A 41 -0.12 33.41 9.23
CA GLY A 41 0.92 33.19 8.22
C GLY A 41 2.22 34.05 8.34
N ALA A 42 2.22 35.12 9.18
CA ALA A 42 3.36 35.96 9.42
C ALA A 42 4.43 35.34 10.35
N GLU A 43 4.02 34.49 11.32
CA GLU A 43 4.96 33.86 12.27
C GLU A 43 5.69 32.65 11.66
N ILE A 44 5.07 31.98 10.67
CA ILE A 44 5.69 30.83 9.99
C ILE A 44 6.87 31.32 9.12
N GLY A 45 6.72 32.43 8.43
CA GLY A 45 7.78 32.98 7.57
C GLY A 45 9.05 33.36 8.36
N ASP A 46 8.90 34.00 9.51
CA ASP A 46 10.02 34.47 10.33
C ASP A 46 10.71 33.30 11.09
N SER A 47 9.94 32.30 11.52
CA SER A 47 10.50 31.09 12.17
C SER A 47 11.27 30.20 11.20
N LEU A 48 10.79 30.06 9.96
CA LEU A 48 11.47 29.32 8.89
C LEU A 48 12.74 30.03 8.45
N ALA A 49 12.71 31.37 8.30
CA ALA A 49 13.89 32.16 7.95
C ALA A 49 15.00 32.04 9.00
N ARG A 50 14.66 32.07 10.30
CA ARG A 50 15.63 31.89 11.40
C ARG A 50 16.19 30.45 11.46
N ARG A 51 15.40 29.45 11.14
CA ARG A 51 15.83 28.03 11.15
C ARG A 51 16.76 27.68 10.00
N VAL A 52 16.60 28.33 8.84
CA VAL A 52 17.48 28.14 7.68
C VAL A 52 18.89 28.69 7.95
N ASP A 53 19.03 29.75 8.73
CA ASP A 53 20.32 30.38 8.94
C ASP A 53 21.28 29.57 9.83
N SER A 54 20.77 28.80 10.77
CA SER A 54 21.59 27.90 11.62
C SER A 54 22.11 26.67 10.90
N SER A 55 21.42 26.20 9.83
CA SER A 55 21.79 25.00 9.07
C SER A 55 23.00 25.21 8.16
N ARG A 56 23.28 26.44 7.72
CA ARG A 56 24.36 26.79 6.76
C ARG A 56 25.76 26.36 7.19
N PHE A 57 25.98 26.21 8.49
CA PHE A 57 27.26 25.80 9.05
C PHE A 57 27.31 24.38 9.56
N SER A 58 26.22 23.59 9.39
CA SER A 58 26.20 22.20 9.83
C SER A 58 27.17 21.35 8.98
N PRO A 59 27.79 20.32 9.57
CA PRO A 59 28.58 19.34 8.80
C PRO A 59 27.79 18.69 7.69
N ALA A 60 26.48 18.44 7.90
CA ALA A 60 25.58 17.88 6.92
C ALA A 60 25.38 18.83 5.72
N GLN A 61 25.21 20.14 5.97
CA GLN A 61 25.09 21.14 4.90
C GLN A 61 26.36 21.18 4.06
N LYS A 62 27.51 21.25 4.68
CA LYS A 62 28.80 21.25 3.98
C LYS A 62 28.99 20.03 3.10
N PHE A 63 28.61 18.86 3.59
CA PHE A 63 28.66 17.61 2.82
C PHE A 63 27.75 17.68 1.59
N ILE A 64 26.52 18.17 1.75
CA ILE A 64 25.56 18.30 0.64
C ILE A 64 26.09 19.30 -0.38
N ASP A 65 26.56 20.47 0.05
CA ASP A 65 27.12 21.51 -0.86
C ASP A 65 28.26 20.96 -1.70
N LEU A 66 29.19 20.23 -1.07
CA LEU A 66 30.29 19.57 -1.79
C LEU A 66 29.77 18.55 -2.81
N LYS A 67 28.83 17.70 -2.42
CA LYS A 67 28.29 16.66 -3.30
C LYS A 67 27.49 17.24 -4.46
N MET A 68 26.73 18.29 -4.22
CA MET A 68 25.94 18.95 -5.28
C MET A 68 26.81 19.71 -6.30
N ALA A 69 28.09 19.99 -5.96
CA ALA A 69 29.06 20.55 -6.90
C ALA A 69 29.71 19.49 -7.83
N GLU A 70 29.61 18.20 -7.48
CA GLU A 70 30.18 17.10 -8.25
C GLU A 70 29.19 16.58 -9.32
N GLU A 71 29.72 16.03 -10.43
CA GLU A 71 28.88 15.28 -11.37
C GLU A 71 28.50 13.89 -10.80
N PRO A 72 27.29 13.38 -11.08
CA PRO A 72 26.27 13.94 -12.01
C PRO A 72 25.31 14.95 -11.35
N PHE A 73 25.48 15.27 -10.06
CA PHE A 73 24.52 16.10 -9.33
C PHE A 73 24.50 17.56 -9.79
N ARG A 74 25.67 18.07 -10.22
CA ARG A 74 25.81 19.45 -10.70
C ARG A 74 24.92 19.72 -11.94
N SER A 75 24.84 18.76 -12.84
CA SER A 75 24.04 18.87 -14.07
C SER A 75 22.60 18.37 -13.89
N GLY A 76 22.31 17.74 -12.75
CA GLY A 76 20.99 17.15 -12.46
C GLY A 76 20.04 18.11 -11.75
N VAL A 77 18.79 17.68 -11.63
CA VAL A 77 17.78 18.35 -10.79
C VAL A 77 17.62 17.58 -9.51
N CYS A 78 17.95 18.20 -8.38
CA CYS A 78 17.92 17.58 -7.07
C CYS A 78 17.24 18.50 -6.05
N GLY A 79 16.51 17.91 -5.10
CA GLY A 79 15.96 18.56 -3.94
C GLY A 79 16.25 17.71 -2.70
N ILE A 80 16.83 18.29 -1.67
CA ILE A 80 17.15 17.64 -0.40
C ILE A 80 16.64 18.52 0.73
N LEU A 81 15.99 17.91 1.71
CA LEU A 81 15.63 18.53 2.97
C LEU A 81 15.81 17.48 4.08
N ALA A 82 16.72 17.75 4.99
CA ALA A 82 16.94 16.95 6.19
C ALA A 82 16.48 17.77 7.42
N VAL A 83 15.58 17.17 8.20
CA VAL A 83 14.96 17.81 9.36
C VAL A 83 15.16 16.93 10.59
N SER A 84 15.48 17.54 11.72
CA SER A 84 15.53 16.85 13.01
C SER A 84 14.13 16.45 13.47
N MET A 85 14.05 15.57 14.48
CA MET A 85 12.77 15.20 15.09
C MET A 85 12.05 16.39 15.74
N ASN A 86 12.79 17.45 16.08
CA ASN A 86 12.23 18.69 16.64
C ASN A 86 11.78 19.69 15.57
N GLY A 87 11.94 19.34 14.29
CA GLY A 87 11.58 20.19 13.15
C GLY A 87 12.66 21.18 12.71
N ASP A 88 13.88 21.12 13.29
CA ASP A 88 14.98 21.97 12.86
C ASP A 88 15.57 21.47 11.56
N THR A 89 15.83 22.38 10.60
CA THR A 89 16.50 22.05 9.35
C THR A 89 17.97 21.78 9.61
N LEU A 90 18.40 20.56 9.32
CA LEU A 90 19.80 20.11 9.44
C LEU A 90 20.59 20.40 8.17
N ALA A 91 19.97 20.23 7.02
CA ALA A 91 20.55 20.51 5.73
C ALA A 91 19.46 20.68 4.66
N GLU A 92 19.76 21.50 3.65
CA GLU A 92 18.84 21.83 2.57
C GLU A 92 19.58 22.06 1.25
N TYR A 93 18.99 21.58 0.15
CA TYR A 93 19.40 21.94 -1.20
C TYR A 93 18.20 21.86 -2.14
N GLY A 94 17.79 22.99 -2.70
CA GLY A 94 16.68 23.03 -3.65
C GLY A 94 15.36 22.45 -3.12
N SER A 95 15.10 22.55 -1.83
CA SER A 95 13.92 21.97 -1.14
C SER A 95 12.59 22.51 -1.68
N MET A 96 12.60 23.73 -2.21
CA MET A 96 11.40 24.37 -2.80
C MET A 96 11.21 24.03 -4.29
N ARG A 97 12.06 23.21 -4.88
CA ARG A 97 11.90 22.78 -6.28
C ARG A 97 10.71 21.83 -6.41
N LYS A 98 9.89 22.07 -7.43
CA LYS A 98 8.79 21.17 -7.80
C LYS A 98 9.38 19.97 -8.53
N LEU A 99 9.35 18.82 -7.90
CA LEU A 99 9.86 17.56 -8.45
C LEU A 99 8.71 16.57 -8.62
N ILE A 100 8.84 15.68 -9.60
CA ILE A 100 7.89 14.58 -9.78
C ILE A 100 8.16 13.54 -8.67
N PRO A 101 7.19 13.25 -7.80
CA PRO A 101 7.41 12.35 -6.67
C PRO A 101 7.62 10.89 -7.10
N ALA A 102 7.18 10.52 -8.30
CA ALA A 102 7.27 9.16 -8.83
C ALA A 102 6.80 8.13 -7.77
N SER A 103 7.59 7.08 -7.52
CA SER A 103 7.25 6.04 -6.54
C SER A 103 7.19 6.52 -5.08
N ASN A 104 7.66 7.71 -4.75
CA ASN A 104 7.47 8.28 -3.41
C ASN A 104 6.00 8.50 -3.07
N THR A 105 5.13 8.66 -4.09
CA THR A 105 3.68 8.70 -3.91
C THR A 105 3.14 7.45 -3.19
N LYS A 106 3.81 6.31 -3.34
CA LYS A 106 3.43 5.06 -2.64
C LYS A 106 3.48 5.20 -1.12
N LEU A 107 4.38 6.01 -0.58
CA LEU A 107 4.46 6.27 0.87
C LEU A 107 3.18 6.96 1.36
N ILE A 108 2.69 7.94 0.60
CA ILE A 108 1.45 8.66 0.93
C ILE A 108 0.26 7.71 0.82
N THR A 109 0.15 6.98 -0.29
CA THR A 109 -0.95 6.03 -0.51
C THR A 109 -0.97 4.94 0.57
N THR A 110 0.19 4.37 0.90
CA THR A 110 0.30 3.33 1.93
C THR A 110 -0.02 3.89 3.32
N GLY A 111 0.46 5.10 3.63
CA GLY A 111 0.16 5.77 4.89
C GLY A 111 -1.32 6.06 5.06
N LEU A 112 -1.98 6.56 4.03
CA LEU A 112 -3.43 6.80 4.02
C LEU A 112 -4.20 5.49 4.16
N ALA A 113 -3.81 4.44 3.43
CA ALA A 113 -4.43 3.13 3.53
C ALA A 113 -4.32 2.56 4.94
N LEU A 114 -3.12 2.62 5.55
CA LEU A 114 -2.89 2.16 6.91
C LEU A 114 -3.72 2.95 7.94
N ASN A 115 -3.80 4.25 7.78
CA ASN A 115 -4.60 5.12 8.66
C ASN A 115 -6.10 4.87 8.53
N SER A 116 -6.60 4.65 7.31
CA SER A 116 -8.04 4.51 7.03
C SER A 116 -8.56 3.10 7.26
N LEU A 117 -7.77 2.08 6.92
CA LEU A 117 -8.18 0.67 6.96
C LEU A 117 -7.63 -0.07 8.19
N GLY A 118 -6.56 0.47 8.79
CA GLY A 118 -5.86 -0.13 9.92
C GLY A 118 -4.92 -1.28 9.52
N PRO A 119 -4.01 -1.69 10.45
CA PRO A 119 -3.01 -2.72 10.19
C PRO A 119 -3.60 -4.13 10.07
N GLY A 120 -4.83 -4.31 10.50
CA GLY A 120 -5.56 -5.58 10.43
C GLY A 120 -6.28 -5.83 9.11
N PHE A 121 -6.33 -4.85 8.20
CA PHE A 121 -7.02 -4.98 6.93
C PHE A 121 -6.49 -6.18 6.12
N ARG A 122 -7.40 -6.89 5.45
CA ARG A 122 -7.08 -8.03 4.60
C ARG A 122 -7.92 -7.96 3.33
N PHE A 123 -7.26 -8.18 2.20
CA PHE A 123 -7.96 -8.48 0.97
C PHE A 123 -8.59 -9.85 1.06
N THR A 124 -9.78 -10.01 0.51
CA THR A 124 -10.52 -11.27 0.60
C THR A 124 -10.98 -11.72 -0.78
N THR A 125 -10.51 -12.87 -1.21
CA THR A 125 -11.06 -13.57 -2.37
C THR A 125 -12.04 -14.63 -1.86
N ARG A 126 -13.24 -14.62 -2.38
CA ARG A 126 -14.33 -15.49 -1.93
C ARG A 126 -14.63 -16.57 -2.96
N LEU A 127 -14.92 -17.78 -2.48
CA LEU A 127 -15.51 -18.82 -3.30
C LEU A 127 -17.01 -18.86 -3.02
N GLY A 128 -17.82 -18.70 -4.05
CA GLY A 128 -19.28 -18.82 -3.99
C GLY A 128 -19.77 -19.83 -5.01
N TYR A 129 -20.99 -20.32 -4.86
CA TYR A 129 -21.59 -21.20 -5.85
C TYR A 129 -23.07 -20.95 -6.01
N THR A 130 -23.61 -21.35 -7.16
CA THR A 130 -25.05 -21.44 -7.44
C THR A 130 -25.46 -22.89 -7.49
N GLY A 131 -26.77 -23.17 -7.40
CA GLY A 131 -27.30 -24.52 -7.45
C GLY A 131 -27.24 -25.26 -6.11
N HIS A 132 -26.99 -26.55 -6.13
CA HIS A 132 -26.99 -27.40 -4.94
C HIS A 132 -25.89 -28.47 -5.00
N VAL A 133 -25.47 -28.92 -3.83
CA VAL A 133 -24.49 -30.02 -3.71
C VAL A 133 -25.22 -31.32 -3.41
N SER A 134 -24.97 -32.35 -4.22
CA SER A 134 -25.51 -33.68 -4.03
C SER A 134 -24.46 -34.73 -4.37
N ASN A 135 -24.28 -35.71 -3.48
CA ASN A 135 -23.31 -36.82 -3.65
C ASN A 135 -21.89 -36.31 -4.01
N GLY A 136 -21.44 -35.23 -3.35
CA GLY A 136 -20.12 -34.66 -3.59
C GLY A 136 -20.00 -33.85 -4.89
N THR A 137 -21.08 -33.68 -5.64
CA THR A 137 -21.12 -32.94 -6.90
C THR A 137 -21.90 -31.65 -6.69
N LEU A 138 -21.30 -30.53 -7.07
CA LEU A 138 -22.00 -29.25 -7.23
C LEU A 138 -22.73 -29.24 -8.58
N HIS A 139 -24.06 -29.24 -8.52
CA HIS A 139 -24.95 -29.05 -9.68
C HIS A 139 -25.23 -27.56 -9.84
N GLY A 140 -24.29 -26.86 -10.44
CA GLY A 140 -24.27 -25.40 -10.60
C GLY A 140 -22.88 -24.89 -10.88
N ASP A 141 -22.73 -23.59 -10.84
CA ASP A 141 -21.49 -22.89 -11.16
C ASP A 141 -20.71 -22.50 -9.88
N LEU A 142 -19.39 -22.57 -9.96
CA LEU A 142 -18.48 -22.05 -8.94
C LEU A 142 -18.02 -20.65 -9.36
N TYR A 143 -18.08 -19.70 -8.43
CA TYR A 143 -17.61 -18.32 -8.60
C TYR A 143 -16.39 -18.09 -7.75
N ILE A 144 -15.35 -17.49 -8.34
CA ILE A 144 -14.18 -16.95 -7.65
C ILE A 144 -14.33 -15.44 -7.67
N VAL A 145 -14.79 -14.87 -6.56
CA VAL A 145 -15.05 -13.43 -6.44
C VAL A 145 -13.79 -12.73 -5.94
N GLY A 146 -13.15 -11.98 -6.83
CA GLY A 146 -11.95 -11.22 -6.51
C GLY A 146 -12.26 -10.03 -5.63
N GLY A 147 -11.45 -9.80 -4.58
CA GLY A 147 -11.55 -8.66 -3.67
C GLY A 147 -10.36 -7.70 -3.77
N GLY A 148 -9.66 -7.67 -4.92
CA GLY A 148 -8.55 -6.74 -5.16
C GLY A 148 -7.22 -7.16 -4.52
N ASP A 149 -7.04 -8.43 -4.17
CA ASP A 149 -5.79 -8.92 -3.61
C ASP A 149 -4.68 -8.90 -4.68
N PRO A 150 -3.67 -8.01 -4.57
CA PRO A 150 -2.61 -7.87 -5.56
C PRO A 150 -1.59 -9.01 -5.52
N THR A 151 -1.67 -9.89 -4.52
CA THR A 151 -0.68 -10.97 -4.32
C THR A 151 -1.06 -12.24 -5.04
N ILE A 152 -2.30 -12.37 -5.51
CA ILE A 152 -2.78 -13.57 -6.23
C ILE A 152 -1.94 -13.79 -7.49
N ALA A 153 -1.20 -14.92 -7.50
CA ALA A 153 -0.34 -15.32 -8.62
C ALA A 153 0.70 -14.28 -9.07
N SER A 154 1.07 -13.34 -8.19
CA SER A 154 2.01 -12.24 -8.51
C SER A 154 3.45 -12.72 -8.73
N GLY A 155 3.82 -13.89 -8.20
CA GLY A 155 5.21 -14.38 -8.19
C GLY A 155 6.10 -13.71 -7.14
N ASP A 156 5.57 -12.81 -6.31
CA ASP A 156 6.30 -12.20 -5.21
C ASP A 156 6.68 -13.25 -4.16
N MET A 157 7.88 -13.11 -3.57
CA MET A 157 8.38 -14.05 -2.55
C MET A 157 7.51 -14.11 -1.30
N MET A 158 6.80 -13.03 -0.98
CA MET A 158 5.90 -12.94 0.17
C MET A 158 4.49 -13.41 -0.15
N ALA A 159 4.18 -13.62 -1.43
CA ALA A 159 2.88 -14.10 -1.88
C ALA A 159 2.84 -15.64 -1.89
N PRO A 160 1.67 -16.25 -1.64
CA PRO A 160 1.50 -17.67 -1.84
C PRO A 160 1.75 -18.05 -3.29
N SER A 161 2.44 -19.15 -3.49
CA SER A 161 2.56 -19.71 -4.84
C SER A 161 1.19 -20.08 -5.39
N ARG A 162 1.09 -20.13 -6.72
CA ARG A 162 -0.14 -20.56 -7.40
C ARG A 162 -0.64 -21.93 -6.90
N ASP A 163 0.29 -22.85 -6.68
CA ASP A 163 -0.05 -24.20 -6.19
C ASP A 163 -0.60 -24.17 -4.77
N THR A 164 -0.03 -23.34 -3.90
CA THR A 164 -0.52 -23.13 -2.53
C THR A 164 -1.92 -22.51 -2.54
N LEU A 165 -2.17 -21.56 -3.42
CA LEU A 165 -3.47 -20.93 -3.59
C LEU A 165 -4.54 -21.96 -4.02
N PHE A 166 -4.27 -22.71 -5.08
CA PHE A 166 -5.20 -23.74 -5.57
C PHE A 166 -5.41 -24.86 -4.55
N ALA A 167 -4.37 -25.30 -3.85
CA ALA A 167 -4.51 -26.26 -2.77
C ALA A 167 -5.41 -25.75 -1.65
N THR A 168 -5.33 -24.44 -1.35
CA THR A 168 -6.18 -23.81 -0.34
C THR A 168 -7.65 -23.77 -0.78
N TRP A 169 -7.91 -23.38 -2.03
CA TRP A 169 -9.27 -23.38 -2.59
C TRP A 169 -9.84 -24.78 -2.68
N LYS A 170 -9.05 -25.76 -3.13
CA LYS A 170 -9.45 -27.17 -3.17
C LYS A 170 -9.85 -27.68 -1.79
N ARG A 171 -9.05 -27.40 -0.75
CA ARG A 171 -9.39 -27.78 0.63
C ARG A 171 -10.69 -27.13 1.09
N ALA A 172 -10.92 -25.86 0.73
CA ALA A 172 -12.16 -25.17 1.07
C ALA A 172 -13.39 -25.84 0.42
N LEU A 173 -13.30 -26.17 -0.87
CA LEU A 173 -14.36 -26.90 -1.59
C LEU A 173 -14.60 -28.29 -0.99
N THR A 174 -13.53 -29.03 -0.68
CA THR A 174 -13.63 -30.35 -0.04
C THR A 174 -14.35 -30.26 1.32
N ARG A 175 -14.04 -29.25 2.14
CA ARG A 175 -14.75 -29.01 3.41
C ARG A 175 -16.23 -28.69 3.24
N ALA A 176 -16.58 -28.06 2.12
CA ALA A 176 -17.98 -27.80 1.74
C ALA A 176 -18.69 -29.04 1.11
N GLY A 177 -18.01 -30.19 1.06
CA GLY A 177 -18.53 -31.41 0.45
C GLY A 177 -18.52 -31.40 -1.07
N ILE A 178 -17.78 -30.46 -1.70
CA ILE A 178 -17.71 -30.33 -3.17
C ILE A 178 -16.41 -30.99 -3.65
N HIS A 179 -16.56 -32.11 -4.38
CA HIS A 179 -15.49 -32.89 -4.99
C HIS A 179 -15.50 -32.81 -6.52
N ARG A 180 -16.64 -32.45 -7.09
CA ARG A 180 -16.90 -32.32 -8.53
C ARG A 180 -17.78 -31.10 -8.78
N ILE A 181 -17.58 -30.45 -9.90
CA ILE A 181 -18.41 -29.33 -10.39
C ILE A 181 -18.93 -29.72 -11.75
N SER A 182 -20.26 -29.66 -11.92
CA SER A 182 -20.91 -29.99 -13.19
C SER A 182 -21.13 -28.78 -14.10
N GLY A 183 -21.09 -27.58 -13.52
CA GLY A 183 -21.21 -26.33 -14.24
C GLY A 183 -19.86 -25.67 -14.53
N LEU A 184 -19.86 -24.36 -14.60
CA LEU A 184 -18.70 -23.53 -14.92
C LEU A 184 -17.92 -23.12 -13.67
N VAL A 185 -16.63 -22.79 -13.87
CA VAL A 185 -15.83 -22.05 -12.91
C VAL A 185 -15.65 -20.64 -13.45
N ILE A 186 -16.17 -19.64 -12.75
CA ILE A 186 -16.30 -18.28 -13.21
C ILE A 186 -15.45 -17.35 -12.31
N GLY A 187 -14.53 -16.59 -12.91
CA GLY A 187 -13.87 -15.48 -12.24
C GLY A 187 -14.79 -14.26 -12.24
N ASP A 188 -15.09 -13.72 -11.05
CA ASP A 188 -15.93 -12.54 -10.90
C ASP A 188 -15.10 -11.35 -10.39
N GLY A 189 -14.81 -10.40 -11.27
CA GLY A 189 -14.07 -9.16 -10.99
C GLY A 189 -14.95 -7.96 -10.67
N ARG A 190 -16.26 -8.11 -10.57
CA ARG A 190 -17.23 -7.00 -10.37
C ARG A 190 -17.25 -6.41 -8.96
N PHE A 191 -16.28 -6.79 -8.13
CA PHE A 191 -16.16 -6.21 -6.79
C PHE A 191 -15.86 -4.70 -6.84
N PHE A 192 -15.16 -4.25 -7.87
CA PHE A 192 -14.90 -2.85 -8.12
C PHE A 192 -15.78 -2.37 -9.28
N ASP A 193 -16.52 -1.27 -9.05
CA ASP A 193 -17.28 -0.59 -10.10
C ASP A 193 -16.32 0.19 -11.00
N GLY A 194 -16.03 -0.35 -12.16
CA GLY A 194 -15.18 0.30 -13.16
C GLY A 194 -15.07 -0.53 -14.45
N PRO A 195 -14.69 0.08 -15.57
CA PRO A 195 -14.43 -0.65 -16.79
C PRO A 195 -13.28 -1.64 -16.56
N ILE A 196 -13.47 -2.88 -17.00
CA ILE A 196 -12.38 -3.86 -17.08
C ILE A 196 -11.56 -3.47 -18.30
N GLU A 197 -10.41 -2.83 -18.08
CA GLU A 197 -9.43 -2.62 -19.14
C GLU A 197 -8.75 -3.96 -19.44
N ASN A 198 -8.90 -4.43 -20.68
CA ASN A 198 -8.27 -5.63 -21.22
C ASN A 198 -6.86 -5.31 -21.72
#